data_6347b9a139785787e384a6abe1190066
#
_entry.id   6347b9a139785787e384a6abe1190066
#
_cell.length_a   1.000
_cell.length_b   1.000
_cell.length_c   1.000
_cell.angle_alpha   90.00
_cell.angle_beta   90.00
_cell.angle_gamma   90.00
#
_symmetry.space_group_name_H-M   'P 1'
#
loop_
_entity.id
_entity.type
_entity.pdbx_description
1 polymer ?
#
loop_
_entity_poly.entity_id
_entity_poly.type
_entity_poly.pdbx_seq_one_letter_code
_entity_poly.pdbx_strand_id
1 'polypeptide(L)'
;MNNLNTNHDLKTSQRSKQLVNINKGQVVAGFIVLIAMIAFAAALSAKNPKLGLFLITGLSIGYLMQRSRFGFAGGIRRLYVTGESSLTKALMFLLAISLIITAAIHYGAFAGGAEAAFRAAKGAKIIPGTQNVYPINLGLVLGGILFGIGMMLGGGCASGTLTDVGEGEGRAIIVLFFFVTGSLWGAHDMDWWKNTIFFTAGKKVYLPDTFGFMGAILISLLGLLAIYVFSKWYESKRKRENTFISLEYAEWEKELPEPAEYKFFSAETYHKFFVKRWSFYTGAVLLTVMFEVVLLTSGKSWGVTSTFVEWGAWMYQAVGLVDVSNWGYFADKMKTINAGFMNDPGSMRNLGIIVGALISPLLAGHFSFKRAFNFRDVAFYAIGGLLMGYGARLASGCNIGALYSAIANMSLSGWIFLPALTVGGILGVKIVRRLNIAT
;
A
#
# COMPACT_ATOMS: atom_id res chain seq x y z
N MET A 1 -46.51 -4.96 23.33
CA MET A 1 -46.32 -5.79 22.12
C MET A 1 -46.10 -4.99 20.81
N ASN A 2 -46.56 -3.74 20.68
CA ASN A 2 -46.43 -2.96 19.41
C ASN A 2 -44.99 -2.45 19.07
N ASN A 3 -44.12 -2.25 20.02
CA ASN A 3 -42.74 -1.74 19.74
C ASN A 3 -41.77 -2.77 19.16
N LEU A 4 -42.03 -4.05 19.33
CA LEU A 4 -41.16 -5.13 18.77
C LEU A 4 -41.46 -5.34 17.28
N ASN A 5 -42.71 -5.24 16.86
CA ASN A 5 -43.10 -5.40 15.45
C ASN A 5 -42.61 -4.22 14.60
N THR A 6 -42.75 -2.97 15.08
CA THR A 6 -42.26 -1.78 14.35
C THR A 6 -40.75 -1.77 14.14
N ASN A 7 -39.96 -2.23 15.10
CA ASN A 7 -38.50 -2.35 14.94
C ASN A 7 -38.12 -3.48 13.96
N HIS A 8 -38.86 -4.56 13.93
CA HIS A 8 -38.63 -5.66 12.99
C HIS A 8 -38.97 -5.25 11.55
N ASP A 9 -40.08 -4.55 11.35
CA ASP A 9 -40.54 -4.05 10.04
C ASP A 9 -39.59 -2.97 9.48
N LEU A 10 -39.09 -2.08 10.34
CA LEU A 10 -38.09 -1.06 9.96
C LEU A 10 -36.75 -1.70 9.53
N LYS A 11 -36.30 -2.71 10.28
CA LYS A 11 -35.05 -3.44 9.93
C LYS A 11 -35.22 -4.23 8.63
N THR A 12 -36.37 -4.86 8.41
CA THR A 12 -36.69 -5.60 7.19
C THR A 12 -36.80 -4.66 5.97
N SER A 13 -37.41 -3.48 6.14
CA SER A 13 -37.50 -2.45 5.10
C SER A 13 -36.14 -1.87 4.75
N GLN A 14 -35.29 -1.58 5.72
CA GLN A 14 -33.91 -1.13 5.47
C GLN A 14 -33.08 -2.20 4.76
N ARG A 15 -33.20 -3.46 5.16
CA ARG A 15 -32.55 -4.61 4.54
C ARG A 15 -32.94 -4.75 3.07
N SER A 16 -34.25 -4.69 2.76
CA SER A 16 -34.70 -4.79 1.38
C SER A 16 -34.23 -3.62 0.51
N LYS A 17 -34.18 -2.40 1.05
CA LYS A 17 -33.65 -1.22 0.33
C LYS A 17 -32.15 -1.34 0.02
N GLN A 18 -31.35 -1.87 0.93
CA GLN A 18 -29.90 -2.06 0.69
C GLN A 18 -29.62 -3.16 -0.34
N LEU A 19 -30.39 -4.25 -0.34
CA LEU A 19 -30.25 -5.33 -1.32
C LEU A 19 -30.75 -4.95 -2.72
N VAL A 20 -31.76 -4.08 -2.81
CA VAL A 20 -32.34 -3.61 -4.08
C VAL A 20 -31.43 -2.60 -4.79
N ASN A 21 -30.58 -1.89 -4.09
CA ASN A 21 -29.75 -0.81 -4.64
C ASN A 21 -28.44 -1.28 -5.32
N ILE A 22 -28.23 -2.59 -5.46
CA ILE A 22 -27.04 -3.15 -6.12
C ILE A 22 -27.23 -3.12 -7.64
N ASN A 23 -26.35 -2.44 -8.36
CA ASN A 23 -26.38 -2.41 -9.82
C ASN A 23 -25.89 -3.76 -10.39
N LYS A 24 -26.85 -4.61 -10.80
CA LYS A 24 -26.56 -5.95 -11.34
C LYS A 24 -25.67 -5.92 -12.60
N GLY A 25 -25.76 -4.89 -13.43
CA GLY A 25 -24.90 -4.75 -14.62
C GLY A 25 -23.43 -4.57 -14.23
N GLN A 26 -23.15 -3.80 -13.19
CA GLN A 26 -21.80 -3.64 -12.66
C GLN A 26 -21.28 -4.95 -12.05
N VAL A 27 -22.12 -5.68 -11.35
CA VAL A 27 -21.77 -7.00 -10.78
C VAL A 27 -21.31 -7.97 -11.88
N VAL A 28 -22.11 -8.07 -12.96
CA VAL A 28 -21.77 -8.90 -14.12
C VAL A 28 -20.45 -8.43 -14.74
N ALA A 29 -20.28 -7.13 -14.94
CA ALA A 29 -19.01 -6.57 -15.44
C ALA A 29 -17.83 -6.90 -14.52
N GLY A 30 -18.01 -6.87 -13.20
CA GLY A 30 -16.99 -7.23 -12.22
C GLY A 30 -16.54 -8.70 -12.35
N PHE A 31 -17.48 -9.63 -12.53
CA PHE A 31 -17.17 -11.04 -12.79
C PHE A 31 -16.49 -11.26 -14.14
N ILE A 32 -16.94 -10.57 -15.19
CA ILE A 32 -16.29 -10.63 -16.52
C ILE A 32 -14.84 -10.17 -16.42
N VAL A 33 -14.57 -9.03 -15.78
CA VAL A 33 -13.22 -8.50 -15.58
C VAL A 33 -12.37 -9.48 -14.76
N LEU A 34 -12.91 -10.06 -13.68
CA LEU A 34 -12.21 -11.05 -12.86
C LEU A 34 -11.80 -12.28 -13.68
N ILE A 35 -12.74 -12.86 -14.44
CA ILE A 35 -12.49 -14.03 -15.28
C ILE A 35 -11.46 -13.71 -16.36
N ALA A 36 -11.59 -12.55 -17.03
CA ALA A 36 -10.65 -12.10 -18.05
C ALA A 36 -9.23 -11.95 -17.47
N MET A 37 -9.10 -11.40 -16.26
CA MET A 37 -7.79 -11.25 -15.62
C MET A 37 -7.19 -12.57 -15.16
N ILE A 38 -7.99 -13.53 -14.74
CA ILE A 38 -7.53 -14.91 -14.45
C ILE A 38 -7.04 -15.58 -15.74
N ALA A 39 -7.79 -15.48 -16.82
CA ALA A 39 -7.39 -16.01 -18.11
C ALA A 39 -6.10 -15.34 -18.64
N PHE A 40 -5.98 -14.02 -18.47
CA PHE A 40 -4.78 -13.28 -18.80
C PHE A 40 -3.57 -13.72 -17.97
N ALA A 41 -3.75 -13.94 -16.66
CA ALA A 41 -2.71 -14.48 -15.78
C ALA A 41 -2.26 -15.87 -16.20
N ALA A 42 -3.19 -16.74 -16.62
CA ALA A 42 -2.87 -18.08 -17.16
C ALA A 42 -2.06 -17.98 -18.47
N ALA A 43 -2.45 -17.09 -19.37
CA ALA A 43 -1.71 -16.84 -20.64
C ALA A 43 -0.31 -16.27 -20.39
N LEU A 44 -0.14 -15.38 -19.41
CA LEU A 44 1.17 -14.87 -19.00
C LEU A 44 2.01 -15.98 -18.35
N SER A 45 1.40 -16.84 -17.54
CA SER A 45 2.09 -17.94 -16.86
C SER A 45 2.63 -18.98 -17.85
N ALA A 46 1.99 -19.16 -18.99
CA ALA A 46 2.48 -20.03 -20.07
C ALA A 46 3.81 -19.53 -20.67
N LYS A 47 4.04 -18.21 -20.66
CA LYS A 47 5.30 -17.61 -21.12
C LYS A 47 6.32 -17.53 -19.99
N ASN A 48 5.91 -17.07 -18.82
CA ASN A 48 6.73 -16.94 -17.63
C ASN A 48 5.85 -17.05 -16.36
N PRO A 49 5.97 -18.13 -15.58
CA PRO A 49 5.14 -18.35 -14.39
C PRO A 49 5.16 -17.18 -13.39
N LYS A 50 6.28 -16.42 -13.32
CA LYS A 50 6.38 -15.26 -12.44
C LYS A 50 5.41 -14.14 -12.82
N LEU A 51 5.15 -13.92 -14.12
CA LEU A 51 4.27 -12.82 -14.55
C LEU A 51 2.82 -13.06 -14.10
N GLY A 52 2.28 -14.26 -14.32
CA GLY A 52 0.94 -14.60 -13.87
C GLY A 52 0.81 -14.58 -12.35
N LEU A 53 1.78 -15.12 -11.62
CA LEU A 53 1.81 -15.09 -10.17
C LEU A 53 1.79 -13.64 -9.63
N PHE A 54 2.60 -12.75 -10.21
CA PHE A 54 2.64 -11.35 -9.79
C PHE A 54 1.33 -10.62 -10.11
N LEU A 55 0.69 -10.94 -11.24
CA LEU A 55 -0.61 -10.40 -11.59
C LEU A 55 -1.69 -10.85 -10.58
N ILE A 56 -1.77 -12.15 -10.27
CA ILE A 56 -2.74 -12.69 -9.30
C ILE A 56 -2.51 -12.13 -7.90
N THR A 57 -1.26 -12.06 -7.44
CA THR A 57 -0.96 -11.44 -6.14
C THR A 57 -1.35 -9.96 -6.12
N GLY A 58 -1.13 -9.23 -7.22
CA GLY A 58 -1.58 -7.85 -7.39
C GLY A 58 -3.10 -7.71 -7.33
N LEU A 59 -3.84 -8.54 -8.08
CA LEU A 59 -5.32 -8.57 -8.05
C LEU A 59 -5.86 -8.79 -6.63
N SER A 60 -5.29 -9.77 -5.92
CA SER A 60 -5.67 -10.06 -4.54
C SER A 60 -5.40 -8.88 -3.63
N ILE A 61 -4.19 -8.31 -3.66
CA ILE A 61 -3.81 -7.15 -2.83
C ILE A 61 -4.73 -5.95 -3.12
N GLY A 62 -4.96 -5.62 -4.39
CA GLY A 62 -5.83 -4.52 -4.78
C GLY A 62 -7.26 -4.69 -4.28
N TYR A 63 -7.83 -5.88 -4.46
CA TYR A 63 -9.17 -6.22 -3.95
C TYR A 63 -9.24 -6.11 -2.42
N LEU A 64 -8.27 -6.68 -1.70
CA LEU A 64 -8.21 -6.68 -0.24
C LEU A 64 -8.09 -5.26 0.32
N MET A 65 -7.17 -4.45 -0.24
CA MET A 65 -6.99 -3.06 0.18
C MET A 65 -8.27 -2.25 -0.01
N GLN A 66 -8.93 -2.41 -1.15
CA GLN A 66 -10.16 -1.70 -1.46
C GLN A 66 -11.33 -2.19 -0.60
N ARG A 67 -11.53 -3.49 -0.46
CA ARG A 67 -12.63 -4.06 0.31
C ARG A 67 -12.57 -3.74 1.81
N SER A 68 -11.36 -3.64 2.37
CA SER A 68 -11.14 -3.27 3.77
C SER A 68 -10.88 -1.76 3.98
N ARG A 69 -10.83 -0.94 2.91
CA ARG A 69 -10.39 0.47 2.99
C ARG A 69 -9.03 0.63 3.69
N PHE A 70 -8.14 -0.34 3.47
CA PHE A 70 -6.86 -0.42 4.16
C PHE A 70 -5.80 0.41 3.44
N GLY A 71 -5.59 1.64 3.90
CA GLY A 71 -4.63 2.59 3.32
C GLY A 71 -3.50 2.93 4.29
N PHE A 72 -2.24 2.73 3.88
CA PHE A 72 -1.07 3.00 4.74
C PHE A 72 -0.91 4.50 5.07
N ALA A 73 -1.32 5.41 4.19
CA ALA A 73 -1.35 6.85 4.47
C ALA A 73 -2.43 7.22 5.48
N GLY A 74 -3.54 6.49 5.46
CA GLY A 74 -4.70 6.72 6.32
C GLY A 74 -4.40 6.60 7.80
N GLY A 75 -3.43 5.77 8.23
CA GLY A 75 -3.03 5.63 9.61
C GLY A 75 -2.58 6.96 10.23
N ILE A 76 -1.72 7.71 9.55
CA ILE A 76 -1.24 9.03 10.01
C ILE A 76 -2.33 10.07 9.85
N ARG A 77 -2.98 10.12 8.67
CA ARG A 77 -3.99 11.15 8.37
C ARG A 77 -5.19 11.07 9.32
N ARG A 78 -5.79 9.89 9.50
CA ARG A 78 -6.95 9.71 10.38
C ARG A 78 -6.61 10.02 11.84
N LEU A 79 -5.50 9.47 12.34
CA LEU A 79 -5.09 9.72 13.71
C LEU A 79 -4.90 11.23 13.97
N TYR A 80 -4.18 11.94 13.11
CA TYR A 80 -3.89 13.36 13.30
C TYR A 80 -5.09 14.27 13.01
N VAL A 81 -5.89 13.98 11.97
CA VAL A 81 -7.01 14.84 11.53
C VAL A 81 -8.26 14.60 12.38
N THR A 82 -8.67 13.35 12.54
CA THR A 82 -9.94 12.98 13.17
C THR A 82 -9.78 12.46 14.59
N GLY A 83 -8.57 12.07 14.98
CA GLY A 83 -8.32 11.39 16.26
C GLY A 83 -8.64 9.88 16.23
N GLU A 84 -9.10 9.34 15.07
CA GLU A 84 -9.50 7.95 14.94
C GLU A 84 -8.28 7.04 14.76
N SER A 85 -8.09 6.08 15.66
CA SER A 85 -6.90 5.23 15.75
C SER A 85 -7.09 3.81 15.21
N SER A 86 -8.27 3.42 14.74
CA SER A 86 -8.56 2.02 14.37
C SER A 86 -7.65 1.50 13.26
N LEU A 87 -7.42 2.32 12.23
CA LEU A 87 -6.52 1.95 11.14
C LEU A 87 -5.05 1.91 11.59
N THR A 88 -4.61 2.85 12.45
CA THR A 88 -3.24 2.84 13.00
C THR A 88 -3.00 1.59 13.84
N LYS A 89 -3.98 1.21 14.69
CA LYS A 89 -3.92 -0.05 15.47
C LYS A 89 -3.84 -1.28 14.57
N ALA A 90 -4.65 -1.34 13.52
CA ALA A 90 -4.61 -2.43 12.56
C ALA A 90 -3.30 -2.48 11.74
N LEU A 91 -2.68 -1.33 11.44
CA LEU A 91 -1.35 -1.26 10.83
C LEU A 91 -0.26 -1.82 11.77
N MET A 92 -0.31 -1.49 13.07
CA MET A 92 0.62 -2.07 14.05
C MET A 92 0.43 -3.58 14.18
N PHE A 93 -0.81 -4.05 14.14
CA PHE A 93 -1.14 -5.47 14.14
C PHE A 93 -0.63 -6.19 12.89
N LEU A 94 -0.83 -5.62 11.70
CA LEU A 94 -0.29 -6.12 10.43
C LEU A 94 1.25 -6.25 10.51
N LEU A 95 1.92 -5.19 10.98
CA LEU A 95 3.38 -5.19 11.12
C LEU A 95 3.86 -6.26 12.11
N ALA A 96 3.17 -6.44 13.23
CA ALA A 96 3.54 -7.41 14.26
C ALA A 96 3.43 -8.85 13.75
N ILE A 97 2.32 -9.21 13.09
CA ILE A 97 2.15 -10.56 12.54
C ILE A 97 3.16 -10.82 11.43
N SER A 98 3.31 -9.89 10.48
CA SER A 98 4.28 -10.05 9.39
C SER A 98 5.71 -10.17 9.92
N LEU A 99 6.08 -9.37 10.93
CA LEU A 99 7.40 -9.46 11.57
C LEU A 99 7.66 -10.86 12.14
N ILE A 100 6.68 -11.45 12.86
CA ILE A 100 6.82 -12.77 13.47
C ILE A 100 6.99 -13.84 12.39
N ILE A 101 6.14 -13.83 11.36
CA ILE A 101 6.20 -14.83 10.30
C ILE A 101 7.49 -14.67 9.47
N THR A 102 7.81 -13.45 9.06
CA THR A 102 9.06 -13.16 8.32
C THR A 102 10.29 -13.53 9.15
N ALA A 103 10.28 -13.28 10.47
CA ALA A 103 11.40 -13.67 11.34
C ALA A 103 11.60 -15.18 11.39
N ALA A 104 10.52 -15.97 11.41
CA ALA A 104 10.61 -17.43 11.33
C ALA A 104 11.19 -17.89 9.98
N ILE A 105 10.77 -17.26 8.87
CA ILE A 105 11.34 -17.52 7.53
C ILE A 105 12.83 -17.18 7.49
N HIS A 106 13.23 -16.02 8.05
CA HIS A 106 14.62 -15.58 8.11
C HIS A 106 15.47 -16.54 8.95
N TYR A 107 14.98 -16.95 10.12
CA TYR A 107 15.67 -17.91 10.97
C TYR A 107 15.87 -19.25 10.27
N GLY A 108 14.83 -19.78 9.62
CA GLY A 108 14.93 -21.02 8.83
C GLY A 108 15.94 -20.92 7.68
N ALA A 109 15.94 -19.80 6.95
CA ALA A 109 16.92 -19.54 5.89
C ALA A 109 18.35 -19.42 6.45
N PHE A 110 18.52 -18.70 7.56
CA PHE A 110 19.81 -18.55 8.26
C PHE A 110 20.35 -19.90 8.74
N ALA A 111 19.53 -20.72 9.39
CA ALA A 111 19.88 -22.07 9.82
C ALA A 111 20.27 -22.98 8.64
N GLY A 112 19.72 -22.72 7.44
CA GLY A 112 20.10 -23.36 6.18
C GLY A 112 21.33 -22.77 5.49
N GLY A 113 22.10 -21.90 6.17
CA GLY A 113 23.33 -21.28 5.67
C GLY A 113 23.11 -20.10 4.72
N ALA A 114 21.94 -19.48 4.71
CA ALA A 114 21.70 -18.25 3.93
C ALA A 114 22.20 -17.01 4.68
N GLU A 115 22.64 -16.01 3.93
CA GLU A 115 23.13 -14.73 4.43
C GLU A 115 22.22 -13.57 4.04
N ALA A 116 22.30 -12.46 4.77
CA ALA A 116 21.58 -11.24 4.41
C ALA A 116 22.11 -10.70 3.07
N ALA A 117 21.20 -10.27 2.19
CA ALA A 117 21.48 -9.88 0.81
C ALA A 117 22.59 -8.82 0.63
N PHE A 118 22.77 -7.95 1.61
CA PHE A 118 23.73 -6.85 1.53
C PHE A 118 25.18 -7.26 1.84
N ARG A 119 25.39 -8.48 2.37
CA ARG A 119 26.71 -9.04 2.68
C ARG A 119 26.97 -10.37 1.99
N ALA A 120 25.96 -10.97 1.38
CA ALA A 120 26.06 -12.26 0.72
C ALA A 120 27.03 -12.19 -0.47
N ALA A 121 27.94 -13.16 -0.57
CA ALA A 121 28.83 -13.31 -1.73
C ALA A 121 28.00 -13.62 -3.00
N LYS A 122 28.56 -13.33 -4.17
CA LYS A 122 27.91 -13.63 -5.45
C LYS A 122 27.66 -15.14 -5.56
N GLY A 123 26.39 -15.52 -5.71
CA GLY A 123 25.96 -16.93 -5.77
C GLY A 123 25.63 -17.59 -4.44
N ALA A 124 25.85 -16.92 -3.30
CA ALA A 124 25.43 -17.42 -1.99
C ALA A 124 23.89 -17.46 -1.85
N LYS A 125 23.41 -18.34 -0.96
CA LYS A 125 22.00 -18.35 -0.58
C LYS A 125 21.67 -17.07 0.18
N ILE A 126 20.56 -16.41 -0.19
CA ILE A 126 20.13 -15.13 0.39
C ILE A 126 18.91 -15.36 1.28
N ILE A 127 18.92 -14.78 2.47
CA ILE A 127 17.73 -14.70 3.33
C ILE A 127 16.67 -13.84 2.58
N PRO A 128 15.49 -14.39 2.28
CA PRO A 128 14.46 -13.70 1.50
C PRO A 128 14.09 -12.35 2.11
N GLY A 129 13.92 -11.32 1.28
CA GLY A 129 13.47 -9.99 1.74
C GLY A 129 14.55 -9.09 2.34
N THR A 130 15.74 -9.59 2.65
CA THR A 130 16.84 -8.78 3.23
C THR A 130 17.41 -7.74 2.25
N GLN A 131 16.97 -7.73 0.99
CA GLN A 131 17.18 -6.62 0.05
C GLN A 131 16.54 -5.32 0.54
N ASN A 132 15.54 -5.39 1.44
CA ASN A 132 14.89 -4.25 2.07
C ASN A 132 15.60 -3.76 3.35
N VAL A 133 16.81 -4.23 3.62
CA VAL A 133 17.72 -3.64 4.63
C VAL A 133 18.45 -2.47 3.96
N TYR A 134 17.88 -1.28 4.12
CA TYR A 134 18.40 -0.05 3.50
C TYR A 134 19.40 0.66 4.38
N PRO A 135 20.32 1.46 3.79
CA PRO A 135 21.24 2.29 4.57
C PRO A 135 20.48 3.39 5.31
N ILE A 136 20.88 3.62 6.56
CA ILE A 136 20.37 4.72 7.37
C ILE A 136 21.24 5.94 7.10
N ASN A 137 20.73 6.85 6.30
CA ASN A 137 21.42 8.07 5.89
C ASN A 137 20.43 9.25 5.89
N LEU A 138 20.92 10.46 5.64
CA LEU A 138 20.08 11.64 5.58
C LEU A 138 19.08 11.60 4.42
N GLY A 139 19.43 10.93 3.31
CA GLY A 139 18.51 10.69 2.19
C GLY A 139 17.27 9.90 2.59
N LEU A 140 17.40 8.89 3.46
CA LEU A 140 16.26 8.14 4.01
C LEU A 140 15.30 9.08 4.77
N VAL A 141 15.84 9.99 5.60
CA VAL A 141 15.05 10.94 6.39
C VAL A 141 14.38 11.98 5.52
N LEU A 142 15.14 12.63 4.64
CA LEU A 142 14.61 13.63 3.70
C LEU A 142 13.58 13.02 2.76
N GLY A 143 13.86 11.83 2.22
CA GLY A 143 12.94 11.09 1.37
C GLY A 143 11.65 10.73 2.10
N GLY A 144 11.72 10.33 3.38
CA GLY A 144 10.56 10.08 4.23
C GLY A 144 9.70 11.33 4.45
N ILE A 145 10.33 12.48 4.72
CA ILE A 145 9.62 13.76 4.91
C ILE A 145 8.94 14.20 3.60
N LEU A 146 9.67 14.19 2.46
CA LEU A 146 9.11 14.54 1.15
C LEU A 146 7.96 13.64 0.78
N PHE A 147 8.12 12.32 0.98
CA PHE A 147 7.08 11.34 0.74
C PHE A 147 5.84 11.60 1.62
N GLY A 148 6.05 11.90 2.90
CA GLY A 148 4.99 12.23 3.85
C GLY A 148 4.19 13.46 3.45
N ILE A 149 4.85 14.55 3.04
CA ILE A 149 4.18 15.74 2.51
C ILE A 149 3.40 15.40 1.24
N GLY A 150 4.07 14.73 0.30
CA GLY A 150 3.48 14.36 -1.00
C GLY A 150 2.22 13.50 -0.87
N MET A 151 2.21 12.50 0.04
CA MET A 151 1.05 11.63 0.22
C MET A 151 -0.17 12.35 0.82
N MET A 152 0.02 13.45 1.55
CA MET A 152 -1.09 14.26 2.04
C MET A 152 -1.64 15.19 0.95
N LEU A 153 -0.78 15.76 0.11
CA LEU A 153 -1.19 16.57 -1.04
C LEU A 153 -1.88 15.71 -2.12
N GLY A 154 -1.34 14.52 -2.40
CA GLY A 154 -1.91 13.58 -3.38
C GLY A 154 -3.14 12.80 -2.88
N GLY A 155 -3.41 12.84 -1.56
CA GLY A 155 -4.53 12.14 -0.93
C GLY A 155 -4.33 10.64 -0.70
N GLY A 156 -3.15 10.07 -1.01
CA GLY A 156 -2.82 8.66 -0.81
C GLY A 156 -1.33 8.36 -0.93
N CYS A 157 -0.89 7.20 -0.44
CA CYS A 157 0.48 6.71 -0.67
C CYS A 157 0.56 5.96 -2.02
N ALA A 158 1.72 5.38 -2.35
CA ALA A 158 1.91 4.69 -3.63
C ALA A 158 0.87 3.58 -3.91
N SER A 159 0.67 2.65 -2.97
CA SER A 159 -0.35 1.60 -3.12
C SER A 159 -1.77 2.18 -3.05
N GLY A 160 -1.99 3.21 -2.21
CA GLY A 160 -3.25 3.95 -2.16
C GLY A 160 -3.58 4.62 -3.50
N THR A 161 -2.61 5.24 -4.16
CA THR A 161 -2.81 5.84 -5.49
C THR A 161 -3.22 4.78 -6.53
N LEU A 162 -2.61 3.59 -6.52
CA LEU A 162 -3.02 2.51 -7.43
C LEU A 162 -4.44 2.02 -7.13
N THR A 163 -4.82 1.87 -5.86
CA THR A 163 -6.19 1.48 -5.49
C THR A 163 -7.21 2.56 -5.79
N ASP A 164 -6.87 3.84 -5.59
CA ASP A 164 -7.73 4.98 -5.90
C ASP A 164 -7.96 5.12 -7.42
N VAL A 165 -6.95 4.83 -8.26
CA VAL A 165 -7.13 4.72 -9.73
C VAL A 165 -8.13 3.63 -10.07
N GLY A 166 -8.01 2.45 -9.46
CA GLY A 166 -8.96 1.34 -9.65
C GLY A 166 -10.37 1.68 -9.14
N GLU A 167 -10.52 2.42 -8.06
CA GLU A 167 -11.81 2.88 -7.53
C GLU A 167 -12.49 3.93 -8.42
N GLY A 168 -11.74 4.54 -9.36
CA GLY A 168 -12.28 5.57 -10.25
C GLY A 168 -12.10 7.01 -9.74
N GLU A 169 -11.15 7.23 -8.83
CA GLU A 169 -10.78 8.57 -8.37
C GLU A 169 -9.95 9.30 -9.42
N GLY A 170 -10.52 10.27 -10.13
CA GLY A 170 -9.84 11.00 -11.21
C GLY A 170 -8.56 11.71 -10.76
N ARG A 171 -8.51 12.21 -9.50
CA ARG A 171 -7.29 12.82 -8.92
C ARG A 171 -6.11 11.85 -8.88
N ALA A 172 -6.38 10.56 -8.64
CA ALA A 172 -5.33 9.56 -8.50
C ALA A 172 -4.57 9.29 -9.80
N ILE A 173 -5.21 9.51 -10.96
CA ILE A 173 -4.55 9.41 -12.27
C ILE A 173 -3.50 10.52 -12.41
N ILE A 174 -3.84 11.75 -12.00
CA ILE A 174 -2.92 12.89 -12.01
C ILE A 174 -1.75 12.63 -11.05
N VAL A 175 -2.06 12.20 -9.83
CA VAL A 175 -1.05 11.85 -8.82
C VAL A 175 -0.13 10.76 -9.35
N LEU A 176 -0.65 9.69 -9.96
CA LEU A 176 0.13 8.57 -10.48
C LEU A 176 1.09 9.02 -11.60
N PHE A 177 0.59 9.84 -12.53
CA PHE A 177 1.42 10.39 -13.61
C PHE A 177 2.62 11.16 -13.06
N PHE A 178 2.37 12.09 -12.14
CA PHE A 178 3.45 12.89 -11.54
C PHE A 178 4.30 12.09 -10.55
N PHE A 179 3.76 11.03 -9.94
CA PHE A 179 4.55 10.12 -9.12
C PHE A 179 5.58 9.34 -9.98
N VAL A 180 5.15 8.86 -11.14
CA VAL A 180 6.02 8.20 -12.14
C VAL A 180 7.11 9.18 -12.59
N THR A 181 6.73 10.41 -12.95
CA THR A 181 7.67 11.48 -13.34
C THR A 181 8.67 11.81 -12.24
N GLY A 182 8.20 12.01 -11.00
CA GLY A 182 9.08 12.30 -9.85
C GLY A 182 9.98 11.11 -9.50
N SER A 183 9.51 9.86 -9.70
CA SER A 183 10.33 8.67 -9.52
C SER A 183 11.46 8.58 -10.54
N LEU A 184 11.18 8.92 -11.79
CA LEU A 184 12.19 8.97 -12.85
C LEU A 184 13.20 10.10 -12.59
N TRP A 185 12.73 11.29 -12.21
CA TRP A 185 13.60 12.41 -11.84
C TRP A 185 14.53 12.03 -10.67
N GLY A 186 13.99 11.46 -9.59
CA GLY A 186 14.82 11.01 -8.49
C GLY A 186 15.82 9.91 -8.87
N ALA A 187 15.49 9.07 -9.86
CA ALA A 187 16.42 8.08 -10.40
C ALA A 187 17.54 8.71 -11.20
N HIS A 188 17.26 9.78 -11.98
CA HIS A 188 18.26 10.58 -12.68
C HIS A 188 19.28 11.17 -11.72
N ASP A 189 18.80 11.81 -10.65
CA ASP A 189 19.67 12.49 -9.68
C ASP A 189 20.38 11.54 -8.71
N MET A 190 20.06 10.23 -8.75
CA MET A 190 20.58 9.26 -7.77
C MET A 190 22.10 9.12 -7.80
N ASP A 191 22.72 9.26 -8.95
CA ASP A 191 24.18 9.18 -9.05
C ASP A 191 24.86 10.37 -8.38
N TRP A 192 24.26 11.58 -8.48
CA TRP A 192 24.71 12.74 -7.72
C TRP A 192 24.53 12.52 -6.20
N TRP A 193 23.34 12.06 -5.78
CA TRP A 193 23.06 11.82 -4.36
C TRP A 193 24.03 10.82 -3.74
N LYS A 194 24.34 9.71 -4.43
CA LYS A 194 25.29 8.69 -3.95
C LYS A 194 26.70 9.20 -3.69
N ASN A 195 27.09 10.27 -4.38
CA ASN A 195 28.40 10.91 -4.22
C ASN A 195 28.41 11.97 -3.12
N THR A 196 27.27 12.26 -2.49
CA THR A 196 27.22 13.22 -1.38
C THR A 196 27.45 12.53 -0.03
N ILE A 197 27.94 13.31 0.95
CA ILE A 197 28.08 12.85 2.35
C ILE A 197 26.75 12.39 2.93
N PHE A 198 25.63 12.92 2.43
CA PHE A 198 24.28 12.57 2.87
C PHE A 198 23.89 11.10 2.61
N PHE A 199 24.56 10.46 1.65
CA PHE A 199 24.35 9.05 1.30
C PHE A 199 25.54 8.16 1.70
N THR A 200 26.78 8.63 1.57
CA THR A 200 27.99 7.82 1.80
C THR A 200 28.17 7.43 3.26
N ALA A 201 27.72 8.25 4.21
CA ALA A 201 27.80 7.96 5.64
C ALA A 201 26.81 6.89 6.14
N GLY A 202 25.92 6.39 5.28
CA GLY A 202 24.85 5.48 5.66
C GLY A 202 25.31 4.05 5.90
N LYS A 203 24.88 3.45 7.02
CA LYS A 203 25.09 2.03 7.34
C LYS A 203 23.79 1.24 7.26
N LYS A 204 23.86 0.03 6.73
CA LYS A 204 22.76 -0.94 6.77
C LYS A 204 22.79 -1.65 8.12
N VAL A 205 21.66 -1.65 8.82
CA VAL A 205 21.53 -2.30 10.14
C VAL A 205 20.40 -3.31 10.07
N TYR A 206 20.77 -4.57 10.15
CA TYR A 206 19.85 -5.71 10.28
C TYR A 206 19.80 -6.10 11.75
N LEU A 207 18.65 -5.92 12.40
CA LEU A 207 18.50 -6.07 13.85
C LEU A 207 18.96 -7.42 14.39
N PRO A 208 18.73 -8.57 13.70
CA PRO A 208 19.26 -9.86 14.16
C PRO A 208 20.78 -9.94 14.28
N ASP A 209 21.54 -9.14 13.52
CA ASP A 209 23.00 -9.11 13.64
C ASP A 209 23.47 -8.49 14.97
N THR A 210 22.64 -7.60 15.54
CA THR A 210 22.99 -6.88 16.79
C THR A 210 22.37 -7.54 18.02
N PHE A 211 21.12 -8.00 17.92
CA PHE A 211 20.32 -8.46 19.06
C PHE A 211 19.95 -9.95 18.99
N GLY A 212 20.41 -10.68 17.95
CA GLY A 212 19.89 -12.00 17.61
C GLY A 212 18.43 -11.94 17.12
N PHE A 213 17.91 -13.06 16.62
CA PHE A 213 16.51 -13.10 16.10
C PHE A 213 15.47 -12.79 17.18
N MET A 214 15.62 -13.40 18.36
CA MET A 214 14.65 -13.18 19.47
C MET A 214 14.68 -11.74 19.97
N GLY A 215 15.87 -11.15 20.15
CA GLY A 215 16.03 -9.77 20.58
C GLY A 215 15.47 -8.79 19.55
N ALA A 216 15.70 -9.03 18.25
CA ALA A 216 15.15 -8.22 17.16
C ALA A 216 13.60 -8.25 17.13
N ILE A 217 12.99 -9.43 17.33
CA ILE A 217 11.54 -9.59 17.45
C ILE A 217 11.01 -8.80 18.65
N LEU A 218 11.58 -9.01 19.84
CA LEU A 218 11.12 -8.37 21.09
C LEU A 218 11.20 -6.85 21.00
N ILE A 219 12.33 -6.30 20.57
CA ILE A 219 12.52 -4.84 20.43
C ILE A 219 11.49 -4.27 19.42
N SER A 220 11.31 -4.94 18.30
CA SER A 220 10.35 -4.50 17.28
C SER A 220 8.91 -4.57 17.78
N LEU A 221 8.50 -5.66 18.45
CA LEU A 221 7.16 -5.78 19.03
C LEU A 221 6.92 -4.72 20.13
N LEU A 222 7.91 -4.43 20.96
CA LEU A 222 7.82 -3.36 21.95
C LEU A 222 7.62 -1.98 21.29
N GLY A 223 8.36 -1.69 20.21
CA GLY A 223 8.18 -0.48 19.43
C GLY A 223 6.78 -0.35 18.83
N LEU A 224 6.25 -1.44 18.22
CA LEU A 224 4.90 -1.48 17.67
C LEU A 224 3.83 -1.33 18.77
N LEU A 225 4.02 -1.98 19.92
CA LEU A 225 3.14 -1.85 21.07
C LEU A 225 3.12 -0.41 21.61
N ALA A 226 4.27 0.24 21.68
CA ALA A 226 4.36 1.65 22.10
C ALA A 226 3.54 2.57 21.19
N ILE A 227 3.63 2.38 19.85
CA ILE A 227 2.82 3.15 18.89
C ILE A 227 1.33 2.82 19.03
N TYR A 228 0.98 1.56 19.24
CA TYR A 228 -0.40 1.13 19.47
C TYR A 228 -0.99 1.82 20.71
N VAL A 229 -0.27 1.78 21.84
CA VAL A 229 -0.68 2.42 23.11
C VAL A 229 -0.78 3.93 22.94
N PHE A 230 0.21 4.56 22.29
CA PHE A 230 0.19 6.00 22.00
C PHE A 230 -1.04 6.38 21.15
N SER A 231 -1.35 5.61 20.10
CA SER A 231 -2.51 5.90 19.26
C SER A 231 -3.84 5.80 20.02
N LYS A 232 -3.96 4.82 20.93
CA LYS A 232 -5.12 4.66 21.80
C LYS A 232 -5.23 5.81 22.81
N TRP A 233 -4.11 6.20 23.39
CA TRP A 233 -4.06 7.35 24.33
C TRP A 233 -4.44 8.65 23.60
N TYR A 234 -3.91 8.88 22.40
CA TYR A 234 -4.22 10.07 21.60
C TYR A 234 -5.71 10.14 21.22
N GLU A 235 -6.31 9.02 20.80
CA GLU A 235 -7.76 8.93 20.54
C GLU A 235 -8.57 9.29 21.81
N SER A 236 -8.20 8.71 22.96
CA SER A 236 -8.87 9.00 24.24
C SER A 236 -8.73 10.47 24.65
N LYS A 237 -7.56 11.10 24.39
CA LYS A 237 -7.34 12.52 24.59
C LYS A 237 -8.27 13.36 23.70
N ARG A 238 -8.33 13.06 22.39
CA ARG A 238 -9.19 13.76 21.42
C ARG A 238 -10.68 13.67 21.78
N LYS A 239 -11.12 12.52 22.29
CA LYS A 239 -12.49 12.32 22.79
C LYS A 239 -12.80 13.20 24.01
N ARG A 240 -11.87 13.30 24.96
CA ARG A 240 -12.03 14.19 26.15
C ARG A 240 -12.04 15.67 25.78
N GLU A 241 -11.28 16.05 24.76
CA GLU A 241 -11.22 17.44 24.28
C GLU A 241 -12.35 17.77 23.28
N ASN A 242 -13.31 16.86 23.03
CA ASN A 242 -14.40 17.02 22.06
C ASN A 242 -13.91 17.37 20.63
N THR A 243 -12.70 16.92 20.28
CA THR A 243 -12.08 17.14 18.96
C THR A 243 -12.00 15.86 18.10
N PHE A 244 -12.59 14.77 18.61
CA PHE A 244 -12.72 13.51 17.89
C PHE A 244 -13.83 13.62 16.83
N ILE A 245 -13.54 13.14 15.61
CA ILE A 245 -14.50 13.08 14.51
C ILE A 245 -14.67 11.61 14.13
N SER A 246 -15.89 11.08 14.32
CA SER A 246 -16.23 9.73 13.84
C SER A 246 -16.26 9.70 12.32
N LEU A 247 -15.69 8.65 11.73
CA LEU A 247 -15.77 8.45 10.29
C LEU A 247 -17.02 7.62 9.98
N GLU A 248 -17.89 8.21 9.20
CA GLU A 248 -19.05 7.49 8.66
C GLU A 248 -18.68 6.78 7.36
N TYR A 249 -19.21 5.59 7.20
CA TYR A 249 -19.09 4.78 5.98
C TYR A 249 -20.39 4.85 5.19
N ALA A 250 -20.28 4.60 3.88
CA ALA A 250 -21.45 4.57 3.03
C ALA A 250 -22.46 3.52 3.53
N GLU A 251 -23.76 3.84 3.44
CA GLU A 251 -24.82 2.95 3.94
C GLU A 251 -24.73 1.54 3.34
N TRP A 252 -24.37 1.41 2.07
CA TRP A 252 -24.23 0.13 1.40
C TRP A 252 -23.02 -0.70 1.89
N GLU A 253 -22.03 -0.08 2.55
CA GLU A 253 -20.88 -0.76 3.17
C GLU A 253 -21.20 -1.30 4.57
N LYS A 254 -22.31 -0.89 5.16
CA LYS A 254 -22.71 -1.33 6.52
C LYS A 254 -23.20 -2.77 6.52
N GLU A 255 -23.19 -3.36 7.68
CA GLU A 255 -23.71 -4.72 7.91
C GLU A 255 -25.23 -4.74 7.77
N LEU A 256 -25.74 -5.74 7.07
CA LEU A 256 -27.17 -5.99 7.06
C LEU A 256 -27.60 -6.58 8.43
N PRO A 257 -28.83 -6.33 8.89
CA PRO A 257 -29.38 -7.03 10.03
C PRO A 257 -29.31 -8.56 9.85
N GLU A 258 -29.03 -9.28 10.91
CA GLU A 258 -28.91 -10.75 10.83
C GLU A 258 -30.21 -11.37 10.29
N PRO A 259 -30.10 -12.32 9.33
CA PRO A 259 -31.26 -13.04 8.84
C PRO A 259 -31.83 -13.97 9.90
N ALA A 260 -33.13 -14.20 9.87
CA ALA A 260 -33.77 -15.17 10.76
C ALA A 260 -33.24 -16.61 10.50
N GLU A 261 -32.86 -16.91 9.25
CA GLU A 261 -32.29 -18.18 8.82
C GLU A 261 -31.10 -17.93 7.92
N TYR A 262 -29.96 -18.56 8.20
CA TYR A 262 -28.74 -18.44 7.39
C TYR A 262 -28.77 -19.42 6.22
N LYS A 263 -28.70 -18.88 4.99
CA LYS A 263 -28.56 -19.67 3.75
C LYS A 263 -27.27 -19.30 3.04
N PHE A 264 -26.41 -20.30 2.77
CA PHE A 264 -25.11 -20.07 2.16
C PHE A 264 -25.22 -19.37 0.78
N PHE A 265 -26.11 -19.84 -0.08
CA PHE A 265 -26.40 -19.20 -1.37
C PHE A 265 -27.56 -18.23 -1.24
N SER A 266 -27.31 -17.07 -0.62
CA SER A 266 -28.30 -16.02 -0.43
C SER A 266 -27.73 -14.64 -0.79
N ALA A 267 -28.62 -13.68 -1.00
CA ALA A 267 -28.24 -12.29 -1.23
C ALA A 267 -27.46 -11.68 -0.03
N GLU A 268 -27.78 -12.15 1.17
CA GLU A 268 -27.08 -11.73 2.40
C GLU A 268 -25.64 -12.25 2.44
N THR A 269 -25.42 -13.48 2.04
CA THR A 269 -24.07 -14.05 1.93
C THR A 269 -23.27 -13.31 0.88
N TYR A 270 -23.89 -13.01 -0.28
CA TYR A 270 -23.27 -12.15 -1.30
C TYR A 270 -22.89 -10.79 -0.73
N HIS A 271 -23.81 -10.13 -0.04
CA HIS A 271 -23.58 -8.84 0.57
C HIS A 271 -22.41 -8.88 1.57
N LYS A 272 -22.37 -9.90 2.44
CA LYS A 272 -21.30 -10.09 3.44
C LYS A 272 -19.91 -10.18 2.82
N PHE A 273 -19.76 -10.90 1.69
CA PHE A 273 -18.45 -11.13 1.06
C PHE A 273 -18.07 -10.05 0.06
N PHE A 274 -19.03 -9.52 -0.72
CA PHE A 274 -18.73 -8.65 -1.85
C PHE A 274 -19.19 -7.20 -1.70
N VAL A 275 -20.09 -6.90 -0.76
CA VAL A 275 -20.64 -5.55 -0.58
C VAL A 275 -20.23 -4.93 0.75
N LYS A 276 -20.47 -5.62 1.88
CA LYS A 276 -20.07 -5.14 3.20
C LYS A 276 -18.58 -4.85 3.26
N ARG A 277 -18.23 -3.73 3.87
CA ARG A 277 -16.83 -3.41 4.14
C ARG A 277 -16.23 -4.41 5.15
N TRP A 278 -15.05 -4.92 4.83
CA TRP A 278 -14.31 -5.77 5.76
C TRP A 278 -13.62 -4.93 6.85
N SER A 279 -13.44 -5.53 8.03
CA SER A 279 -12.74 -4.85 9.10
C SER A 279 -11.28 -4.58 8.75
N PHE A 280 -10.67 -3.55 9.35
CA PHE A 280 -9.25 -3.32 9.18
C PHE A 280 -8.39 -4.50 9.65
N TYR A 281 -8.82 -5.23 10.68
CA TYR A 281 -8.10 -6.42 11.16
C TYR A 281 -8.19 -7.57 10.16
N THR A 282 -9.35 -7.79 9.54
CA THR A 282 -9.48 -8.75 8.44
C THR A 282 -8.55 -8.39 7.28
N GLY A 283 -8.54 -7.11 6.89
CA GLY A 283 -7.62 -6.60 5.88
C GLY A 283 -6.15 -6.82 6.27
N ALA A 284 -5.79 -6.55 7.52
CA ALA A 284 -4.43 -6.74 8.03
C ALA A 284 -3.97 -8.19 7.93
N VAL A 285 -4.78 -9.16 8.38
CA VAL A 285 -4.45 -10.59 8.30
C VAL A 285 -4.27 -11.04 6.86
N LEU A 286 -5.23 -10.71 5.99
CA LEU A 286 -5.18 -11.13 4.58
C LEU A 286 -4.03 -10.46 3.81
N LEU A 287 -3.73 -9.20 4.09
CA LEU A 287 -2.57 -8.51 3.51
C LEU A 287 -1.25 -9.09 4.02
N THR A 288 -1.17 -9.53 5.29
CA THR A 288 -0.02 -10.28 5.79
C THR A 288 0.18 -11.58 5.01
N VAL A 289 -0.89 -12.38 4.83
CA VAL A 289 -0.80 -13.61 4.04
C VAL A 289 -0.28 -13.32 2.62
N MET A 290 -0.81 -12.27 1.97
CA MET A 290 -0.35 -11.88 0.63
C MET A 290 1.11 -11.39 0.63
N PHE A 291 1.54 -10.70 1.68
CA PHE A 291 2.93 -10.26 1.83
C PHE A 291 3.88 -11.47 1.90
N GLU A 292 3.55 -12.47 2.71
CA GLU A 292 4.37 -13.68 2.86
C GLU A 292 4.35 -14.55 1.59
N VAL A 293 3.21 -14.64 0.89
CA VAL A 293 3.14 -15.28 -0.43
C VAL A 293 4.10 -14.59 -1.42
N VAL A 294 4.11 -13.25 -1.45
CA VAL A 294 5.04 -12.50 -2.29
C VAL A 294 6.50 -12.77 -1.89
N LEU A 295 6.80 -12.75 -0.59
CA LEU A 295 8.15 -13.00 -0.07
C LEU A 295 8.66 -14.40 -0.43
N LEU A 296 7.87 -15.43 -0.16
CA LEU A 296 8.26 -16.82 -0.39
C LEU A 296 8.38 -17.17 -1.88
N THR A 297 7.52 -16.61 -2.73
CA THR A 297 7.50 -16.93 -4.17
C THR A 297 8.50 -16.13 -4.98
N SER A 298 8.84 -14.90 -4.55
CA SER A 298 9.78 -14.03 -5.28
C SER A 298 11.16 -13.90 -4.65
N GLY A 299 11.33 -14.34 -3.39
CA GLY A 299 12.52 -14.09 -2.59
C GLY A 299 12.75 -12.61 -2.23
N LYS A 300 11.79 -11.74 -2.58
CA LYS A 300 11.81 -10.30 -2.33
C LYS A 300 10.52 -9.87 -1.67
N SER A 301 10.62 -8.90 -0.77
CA SER A 301 9.42 -8.33 -0.14
C SER A 301 8.59 -7.54 -1.14
N TRP A 302 7.32 -7.32 -0.80
CA TRP A 302 6.44 -6.50 -1.60
C TRP A 302 6.96 -5.06 -1.73
N GLY A 303 7.01 -4.56 -2.96
CA GLY A 303 7.36 -3.18 -3.32
C GLY A 303 6.50 -2.71 -4.49
N VAL A 304 6.31 -1.40 -4.61
CA VAL A 304 5.46 -0.76 -5.63
C VAL A 304 6.26 0.24 -6.45
N THR A 305 7.05 1.08 -5.79
CA THR A 305 7.62 2.30 -6.37
C THR A 305 8.87 2.11 -7.22
N SER A 306 9.54 0.96 -7.14
CA SER A 306 10.63 0.63 -8.08
C SER A 306 10.11 0.58 -9.52
N THR A 307 8.94 -0.05 -9.71
CA THR A 307 8.25 -0.16 -11.00
C THR A 307 7.82 1.20 -11.58
N PHE A 308 7.55 2.20 -10.75
CA PHE A 308 7.20 3.54 -11.25
C PHE A 308 8.37 4.21 -11.97
N VAL A 309 9.62 3.88 -11.61
CA VAL A 309 10.80 4.36 -12.34
C VAL A 309 10.87 3.72 -13.74
N GLU A 310 10.62 2.42 -13.81
CA GLU A 310 10.58 1.69 -15.07
C GLU A 310 9.44 2.22 -15.97
N TRP A 311 8.25 2.49 -15.39
CA TRP A 311 7.14 3.12 -16.12
C TRP A 311 7.53 4.49 -16.66
N GLY A 312 8.22 5.30 -15.87
CA GLY A 312 8.74 6.61 -16.30
C GLY A 312 9.73 6.46 -17.45
N ALA A 313 10.67 5.52 -17.34
CA ALA A 313 11.64 5.25 -18.40
C ALA A 313 10.93 4.89 -19.72
N TRP A 314 10.00 3.93 -19.71
CA TRP A 314 9.25 3.55 -20.91
C TRP A 314 8.40 4.68 -21.47
N MET A 315 7.70 5.42 -20.62
CA MET A 315 6.83 6.52 -21.03
C MET A 315 7.61 7.65 -21.72
N TYR A 316 8.72 8.09 -21.11
CA TYR A 316 9.49 9.22 -21.63
C TYR A 316 10.42 8.82 -22.79
N GLN A 317 10.90 7.57 -22.84
CA GLN A 317 11.62 7.04 -24.03
C GLN A 317 10.69 6.90 -25.22
N ALA A 318 9.44 6.47 -25.04
CA ALA A 318 8.46 6.31 -26.12
C ALA A 318 8.16 7.63 -26.84
N VAL A 319 8.28 8.76 -26.16
CA VAL A 319 8.08 10.10 -26.74
C VAL A 319 9.41 10.80 -27.09
N GLY A 320 10.54 10.10 -26.98
CA GLY A 320 11.86 10.61 -27.35
C GLY A 320 12.44 11.68 -26.44
N LEU A 321 11.90 11.87 -25.23
CA LEU A 321 12.33 12.92 -24.29
C LEU A 321 13.54 12.53 -23.44
N VAL A 322 13.77 11.24 -23.22
CA VAL A 322 14.82 10.73 -22.31
C VAL A 322 15.44 9.46 -22.91
N ASP A 323 16.76 9.35 -22.80
CA ASP A 323 17.49 8.09 -22.96
C ASP A 323 18.10 7.69 -21.61
N VAL A 324 17.63 6.58 -21.04
CA VAL A 324 18.06 6.09 -19.72
C VAL A 324 19.25 5.14 -19.80
N SER A 325 19.76 4.81 -21.00
CA SER A 325 20.82 3.83 -21.20
C SER A 325 22.12 4.17 -20.46
N ASN A 326 22.41 5.47 -20.32
CA ASN A 326 23.62 5.97 -19.70
C ASN A 326 23.44 6.38 -18.20
N TRP A 327 22.25 6.13 -17.60
CA TRP A 327 22.03 6.47 -16.20
C TRP A 327 22.50 5.33 -15.30
N GLY A 328 23.37 5.63 -14.35
CA GLY A 328 23.90 4.62 -13.40
C GLY A 328 22.80 3.90 -12.61
N TYR A 329 21.65 4.55 -12.39
CA TYR A 329 20.50 3.91 -11.76
C TYR A 329 19.97 2.71 -12.56
N PHE A 330 20.07 2.71 -13.89
CA PHE A 330 19.58 1.65 -14.75
C PHE A 330 20.64 0.63 -15.17
N ALA A 331 21.91 0.80 -14.77
CA ALA A 331 23.01 -0.08 -15.18
C ALA A 331 22.67 -1.58 -15.04
N ASP A 332 22.11 -1.97 -13.86
CA ASP A 332 21.69 -3.36 -13.58
C ASP A 332 20.26 -3.69 -14.06
N LYS A 333 19.54 -2.72 -14.61
CA LYS A 333 18.11 -2.83 -14.95
C LYS A 333 17.82 -2.78 -16.47
N MET A 334 18.81 -2.53 -17.29
CA MET A 334 18.63 -2.42 -18.75
C MET A 334 17.97 -3.65 -19.37
N LYS A 335 18.24 -4.84 -18.82
CA LYS A 335 17.53 -6.06 -19.23
C LYS A 335 16.01 -5.96 -19.04
N THR A 336 15.56 -5.39 -17.92
CA THR A 336 14.13 -5.16 -17.64
C THR A 336 13.56 -4.08 -18.54
N ILE A 337 14.28 -2.97 -18.73
CA ILE A 337 13.86 -1.88 -19.63
C ILE A 337 13.67 -2.40 -21.05
N ASN A 338 14.66 -3.15 -21.58
CA ASN A 338 14.60 -3.71 -22.94
C ASN A 338 13.53 -4.80 -23.10
N ALA A 339 13.18 -5.51 -22.02
CA ALA A 339 12.11 -6.51 -22.04
C ALA A 339 10.71 -5.88 -22.15
N GLY A 340 10.55 -4.63 -21.71
CA GLY A 340 9.31 -3.87 -21.82
C GLY A 340 8.27 -4.19 -20.73
N PHE A 341 7.23 -3.36 -20.65
CA PHE A 341 6.19 -3.36 -19.63
C PHE A 341 5.54 -4.73 -19.38
N MET A 342 5.20 -5.44 -20.46
CA MET A 342 4.48 -6.72 -20.38
C MET A 342 5.33 -7.88 -19.83
N ASN A 343 6.65 -7.73 -19.80
CA ASN A 343 7.58 -8.74 -19.30
C ASN A 343 8.17 -8.37 -17.94
N ASP A 344 7.72 -7.25 -17.34
CA ASP A 344 8.12 -6.85 -15.98
C ASP A 344 7.13 -7.37 -14.93
N PRO A 345 7.56 -8.27 -14.03
CA PRO A 345 6.70 -8.76 -12.95
C PRO A 345 6.16 -7.65 -12.04
N GLY A 346 6.94 -6.60 -11.78
CA GLY A 346 6.52 -5.45 -10.98
C GLY A 346 5.33 -4.74 -11.60
N SER A 347 5.38 -4.51 -12.92
CA SER A 347 4.29 -3.91 -13.70
C SER A 347 3.03 -4.78 -13.67
N MET A 348 3.17 -6.10 -13.79
CA MET A 348 2.04 -7.02 -13.69
C MET A 348 1.39 -6.96 -12.31
N ARG A 349 2.17 -6.86 -11.23
CA ARG A 349 1.63 -6.69 -9.88
C ARG A 349 0.90 -5.36 -9.71
N ASN A 350 1.50 -4.25 -10.13
CA ASN A 350 0.90 -2.93 -10.02
C ASN A 350 -0.38 -2.81 -10.86
N LEU A 351 -0.40 -3.37 -12.07
CA LEU A 351 -1.62 -3.51 -12.89
C LEU A 351 -2.68 -4.35 -12.15
N GLY A 352 -2.27 -5.47 -11.58
CA GLY A 352 -3.13 -6.31 -10.75
C GLY A 352 -3.76 -5.53 -9.60
N ILE A 353 -2.99 -4.68 -8.88
CA ILE A 353 -3.52 -3.85 -7.79
C ILE A 353 -4.60 -2.89 -8.30
N ILE A 354 -4.37 -2.22 -9.43
CA ILE A 354 -5.36 -1.31 -10.03
C ILE A 354 -6.64 -2.07 -10.38
N VAL A 355 -6.52 -3.18 -11.10
CA VAL A 355 -7.69 -3.94 -11.56
C VAL A 355 -8.39 -4.67 -10.41
N GLY A 356 -7.66 -5.19 -9.43
CA GLY A 356 -8.24 -5.78 -8.22
C GLY A 356 -9.04 -4.76 -7.41
N ALA A 357 -8.55 -3.52 -7.31
CA ALA A 357 -9.27 -2.42 -6.68
C ALA A 357 -10.52 -1.99 -7.48
N LEU A 358 -10.51 -2.10 -8.81
CA LEU A 358 -11.68 -1.88 -9.67
C LEU A 358 -12.73 -2.98 -9.50
N ILE A 359 -12.32 -4.24 -9.41
CA ILE A 359 -13.23 -5.38 -9.23
C ILE A 359 -14.05 -5.24 -7.95
N SER A 360 -13.47 -4.71 -6.87
CA SER A 360 -14.16 -4.59 -5.58
C SER A 360 -15.43 -3.74 -5.63
N PRO A 361 -15.45 -2.49 -6.09
CA PRO A 361 -16.67 -1.69 -6.21
C PRO A 361 -17.59 -2.17 -7.34
N LEU A 362 -17.08 -2.79 -8.42
CA LEU A 362 -17.90 -3.41 -9.45
C LEU A 362 -18.73 -4.57 -8.87
N LEU A 363 -18.12 -5.49 -8.15
CA LEU A 363 -18.81 -6.59 -7.48
C LEU A 363 -19.77 -6.07 -6.40
N ALA A 364 -19.49 -4.95 -5.76
CA ALA A 364 -20.45 -4.31 -4.86
C ALA A 364 -21.61 -3.63 -5.59
N GLY A 365 -21.52 -3.43 -6.91
CA GLY A 365 -22.53 -2.71 -7.70
C GLY A 365 -22.58 -1.20 -7.41
N HIS A 366 -21.47 -0.63 -6.94
CA HIS A 366 -21.36 0.78 -6.51
C HIS A 366 -20.12 1.49 -7.09
N PHE A 367 -19.62 1.02 -8.22
CA PHE A 367 -18.56 1.73 -8.93
C PHE A 367 -19.07 3.05 -9.49
N SER A 368 -18.30 4.12 -9.26
CA SER A 368 -18.56 5.43 -9.87
C SER A 368 -17.25 6.15 -10.18
N PHE A 369 -17.18 6.76 -11.36
CA PHE A 369 -16.02 7.57 -11.71
C PHE A 369 -16.18 8.99 -11.16
N LYS A 370 -15.28 9.38 -10.24
CA LYS A 370 -15.32 10.68 -9.57
C LYS A 370 -14.40 11.67 -10.30
N ARG A 371 -14.99 12.67 -10.95
CA ARG A 371 -14.26 13.72 -11.70
C ARG A 371 -14.10 15.03 -10.94
N ALA A 372 -14.67 15.15 -9.74
CA ALA A 372 -14.73 16.42 -9.02
C ALA A 372 -13.36 16.86 -8.49
N PHE A 373 -12.65 17.67 -9.25
CA PHE A 373 -11.49 18.43 -8.81
C PHE A 373 -11.46 19.80 -9.51
N ASN A 374 -10.99 20.82 -8.77
CA ASN A 374 -10.75 22.14 -9.30
C ASN A 374 -9.38 22.19 -9.97
N PHE A 375 -9.18 23.05 -10.97
CA PHE A 375 -7.89 23.23 -11.63
C PHE A 375 -6.75 23.59 -10.67
N ARG A 376 -7.06 24.36 -9.62
CA ARG A 376 -6.13 24.67 -8.54
C ARG A 376 -5.63 23.40 -7.82
N ASP A 377 -6.53 22.43 -7.56
CA ASP A 377 -6.18 21.21 -6.84
C ASP A 377 -5.29 20.30 -7.69
N VAL A 378 -5.40 20.35 -9.03
CA VAL A 378 -4.54 19.61 -9.98
C VAL A 378 -3.06 19.93 -9.75
N ALA A 379 -2.70 21.21 -9.52
CA ALA A 379 -1.33 21.59 -9.24
C ALA A 379 -0.80 20.94 -7.94
N PHE A 380 -1.63 20.89 -6.91
CA PHE A 380 -1.25 20.23 -5.65
C PHE A 380 -1.15 18.72 -5.77
N TYR A 381 -2.02 18.06 -6.55
CA TYR A 381 -1.91 16.65 -6.86
C TYR A 381 -0.63 16.34 -7.63
N ALA A 382 -0.27 17.18 -8.58
CA ALA A 382 0.96 17.08 -9.35
C ALA A 382 2.21 17.21 -8.44
N ILE A 383 2.26 18.26 -7.62
CA ILE A 383 3.32 18.46 -6.64
C ILE A 383 3.40 17.28 -5.66
N GLY A 384 2.25 16.82 -5.17
CA GLY A 384 2.15 15.66 -4.29
C GLY A 384 2.75 14.40 -4.91
N GLY A 385 2.40 14.12 -6.18
CA GLY A 385 2.96 13.02 -6.96
C GLY A 385 4.48 13.14 -7.13
N LEU A 386 4.98 14.30 -7.56
CA LEU A 386 6.42 14.56 -7.71
C LEU A 386 7.19 14.36 -6.41
N LEU A 387 6.71 14.91 -5.30
CA LEU A 387 7.34 14.77 -3.98
C LEU A 387 7.37 13.31 -3.51
N MET A 388 6.28 12.55 -3.72
CA MET A 388 6.26 11.12 -3.41
C MET A 388 7.24 10.34 -4.29
N GLY A 389 7.29 10.64 -5.58
CA GLY A 389 8.18 9.96 -6.52
C GLY A 389 9.64 10.16 -6.19
N TYR A 390 10.05 11.41 -6.05
CA TYR A 390 11.41 11.78 -5.70
C TYR A 390 11.79 11.28 -4.31
N GLY A 391 10.94 11.51 -3.31
CA GLY A 391 11.13 11.04 -1.94
C GLY A 391 11.27 9.51 -1.84
N ALA A 392 10.50 8.76 -2.62
CA ALA A 392 10.62 7.31 -2.68
C ALA A 392 11.98 6.83 -3.22
N ARG A 393 12.65 7.61 -4.09
CA ARG A 393 14.00 7.27 -4.55
C ARG A 393 15.02 7.49 -3.45
N LEU A 394 14.97 8.65 -2.79
CA LEU A 394 15.87 8.96 -1.66
C LEU A 394 15.74 7.96 -0.52
N ALA A 395 14.51 7.57 -0.17
CA ALA A 395 14.23 6.62 0.90
C ALA A 395 14.32 5.15 0.48
N SER A 396 14.68 4.84 -0.76
CA SER A 396 14.71 3.48 -1.32
C SER A 396 13.35 2.76 -1.30
N GLY A 397 12.23 3.48 -1.16
CA GLY A 397 10.89 2.90 -1.13
C GLY A 397 9.81 3.86 -0.62
N CYS A 398 8.59 3.34 -0.54
CA CYS A 398 7.40 4.02 -0.02
C CYS A 398 6.93 3.37 1.29
N ASN A 399 5.72 3.66 1.73
CA ASN A 399 5.11 3.02 2.91
C ASN A 399 5.14 1.47 2.85
N ILE A 400 5.15 0.88 1.65
CA ILE A 400 5.29 -0.57 1.51
C ILE A 400 6.76 -0.99 1.60
N GLY A 401 7.64 -0.42 0.77
CA GLY A 401 9.04 -0.84 0.69
C GLY A 401 9.89 -0.37 1.86
N ALA A 402 9.89 0.95 2.14
CA ALA A 402 10.75 1.56 3.15
C ALA A 402 10.19 1.48 4.58
N LEU A 403 8.88 1.25 4.77
CA LEU A 403 8.28 1.10 6.09
C LEU A 403 7.89 -0.36 6.35
N TYR A 404 6.84 -0.86 5.68
CA TYR A 404 6.27 -2.18 5.97
C TYR A 404 7.30 -3.29 5.73
N SER A 405 7.82 -3.38 4.52
CA SER A 405 8.82 -4.40 4.17
C SER A 405 10.11 -4.27 4.99
N ALA A 406 10.56 -3.05 5.28
CA ALA A 406 11.76 -2.85 6.09
C ALA A 406 11.57 -3.31 7.54
N ILE A 407 10.45 -2.94 8.20
CA ILE A 407 10.17 -3.38 9.58
C ILE A 407 9.94 -4.89 9.63
N ALA A 408 9.15 -5.46 8.70
CA ALA A 408 8.90 -6.90 8.64
C ALA A 408 10.20 -7.70 8.46
N ASN A 409 11.15 -7.18 7.67
CA ASN A 409 12.49 -7.77 7.48
C ASN A 409 13.51 -7.34 8.56
N MET A 410 13.05 -6.87 9.71
CA MET A 410 13.89 -6.51 10.86
C MET A 410 15.02 -5.52 10.52
N SER A 411 14.74 -4.56 9.62
CA SER A 411 15.65 -3.48 9.27
C SER A 411 15.44 -2.25 10.15
N LEU A 412 16.50 -1.71 10.73
CA LEU A 412 16.41 -0.46 11.50
C LEU A 412 15.99 0.74 10.62
N SER A 413 16.25 0.68 9.30
CA SER A 413 15.84 1.74 8.37
C SER A 413 14.34 2.03 8.37
N GLY A 414 13.49 1.00 8.53
CA GLY A 414 12.04 1.17 8.62
C GLY A 414 11.62 1.97 9.87
N TRP A 415 12.30 1.77 10.97
CA TRP A 415 12.07 2.49 12.22
C TRP A 415 12.51 3.95 12.15
N ILE A 416 13.52 4.28 11.35
CA ILE A 416 13.94 5.68 11.10
C ILE A 416 13.05 6.34 10.04
N PHE A 417 12.60 5.59 9.04
CA PHE A 417 11.67 6.11 8.03
C PHE A 417 10.31 6.49 8.64
N LEU A 418 9.79 5.73 9.60
CA LEU A 418 8.47 5.96 10.22
C LEU A 418 8.32 7.36 10.84
N PRO A 419 9.21 7.84 11.74
CA PRO A 419 9.11 9.21 12.26
C PRO A 419 9.31 10.27 11.16
N ALA A 420 10.22 10.07 10.21
CA ALA A 420 10.42 10.98 9.09
C ALA A 420 9.15 11.13 8.25
N LEU A 421 8.52 10.01 7.89
CA LEU A 421 7.23 9.95 7.21
C LEU A 421 6.11 10.64 8.01
N THR A 422 6.09 10.43 9.32
CA THR A 422 5.07 11.02 10.22
C THR A 422 5.22 12.53 10.28
N VAL A 423 6.44 13.04 10.43
CA VAL A 423 6.73 14.49 10.41
C VAL A 423 6.29 15.08 9.07
N GLY A 424 6.69 14.47 7.95
CA GLY A 424 6.26 14.88 6.62
C GLY A 424 4.74 14.86 6.46
N GLY A 425 4.07 13.81 6.96
CA GLY A 425 2.61 13.69 6.93
C GLY A 425 1.91 14.79 7.72
N ILE A 426 2.39 15.13 8.92
CA ILE A 426 1.85 16.23 9.74
C ILE A 426 2.03 17.58 9.03
N LEU A 427 3.22 17.84 8.45
CA LEU A 427 3.49 19.05 7.66
C LEU A 427 2.55 19.11 6.46
N GLY A 428 2.39 18.02 5.72
CA GLY A 428 1.49 17.94 4.58
C GLY A 428 0.02 18.21 4.96
N VAL A 429 -0.47 17.65 6.07
CA VAL A 429 -1.84 17.96 6.57
C VAL A 429 -1.99 19.45 6.90
N LYS A 430 -0.98 20.07 7.53
CA LYS A 430 -1.04 21.50 7.83
C LYS A 430 -1.11 22.33 6.55
N ILE A 431 -0.36 21.97 5.50
CA ILE A 431 -0.40 22.63 4.18
C ILE A 431 -1.78 22.45 3.56
N VAL A 432 -2.31 21.22 3.50
CA VAL A 432 -3.64 20.90 2.94
C VAL A 432 -4.73 21.73 3.60
N ARG A 433 -4.73 21.80 4.95
CA ARG A 433 -5.71 22.57 5.72
C ARG A 433 -5.58 24.07 5.47
N ARG A 434 -4.35 24.60 5.48
CA ARG A 434 -4.12 26.06 5.28
C ARG A 434 -4.52 26.52 3.88
N LEU A 435 -4.39 25.65 2.90
CA LEU A 435 -4.69 25.93 1.50
C LEU A 435 -6.09 25.45 1.07
N ASN A 436 -6.87 24.83 1.97
CA ASN A 436 -8.20 24.25 1.67
C ASN A 436 -8.18 23.36 0.42
N ILE A 437 -7.23 22.42 0.35
CA ILE A 437 -7.10 21.49 -0.77
C ILE A 437 -8.09 20.33 -0.55
N ALA A 438 -8.84 19.95 -1.58
CA ALA A 438 -9.74 18.81 -1.57
C ALA A 438 -8.93 17.50 -1.74
N THR A 439 -8.68 16.73 -0.65
CA THR A 439 -7.93 15.45 -0.68
C THR A 439 -8.66 14.36 0.08
#